data_d3104053b2c39ab78a0a7f4015e29299
#
_entry.id   d3104053b2c39ab78a0a7f4015e29299
#
_cell.length_a   1.000
_cell.length_b   1.000
_cell.length_c   1.000
_cell.angle_alpha   90.00
_cell.angle_beta   90.00
_cell.angle_gamma   90.00
#
_symmetry.space_group_name_H-M   'P 1'
#
loop_
_entity.id
_entity.type
_entity.pdbx_description
1 polymer ?
#
loop_
_entity_poly.entity_id
_entity_poly.type
_entity_poly.pdbx_seq_one_letter_code
_entity_poly.pdbx_strand_id
1 'polypeptide(L)'
;MDTRPFRVGFVTGATPDKWARVWRTRYPRTPLELVPVTQDEQESGLRDGALDMALVRLPVDRDGLHCIPLYDEVPVVVAGLEHLVAAADEVSLDDLSEEQLVLPHDSGWTPSAEQLDWPEMSIKDAVEVVASGTGVLLVPMSVARLHQRKDVVIRPVTDLPDTKVGLAWLVENDDERVQTFIGIVRGRTERSSR
;
A
#
# COMPACT_ATOMS: atom_id res chain seq x y z
N MET A 1 -9.45 -8.95 -31.48
CA MET A 1 -8.41 -8.63 -30.49
C MET A 1 -8.92 -7.43 -29.71
N ASP A 2 -9.14 -7.60 -28.44
CA ASP A 2 -9.55 -6.49 -27.58
C ASP A 2 -8.40 -5.46 -27.54
N THR A 3 -8.65 -4.26 -28.02
CA THR A 3 -7.66 -3.17 -28.04
C THR A 3 -7.65 -2.38 -26.73
N ARG A 4 -8.57 -2.72 -25.80
CA ARG A 4 -8.64 -2.08 -24.48
C ARG A 4 -7.36 -2.41 -23.69
N PRO A 5 -6.72 -1.42 -23.06
CA PRO A 5 -5.58 -1.69 -22.21
C PRO A 5 -5.99 -2.59 -21.03
N PHE A 6 -5.09 -3.46 -20.62
CA PHE A 6 -5.23 -4.22 -19.38
C PHE A 6 -4.89 -3.29 -18.22
N ARG A 7 -5.86 -3.05 -17.33
CA ARG A 7 -5.74 -2.05 -16.26
C ARG A 7 -5.46 -2.71 -14.92
N VAL A 8 -4.31 -2.38 -14.35
CA VAL A 8 -3.90 -2.86 -13.03
C VAL A 8 -3.83 -1.68 -12.06
N GLY A 9 -4.75 -1.66 -11.11
CA GLY A 9 -4.73 -0.73 -9.99
C GLY A 9 -3.58 -1.05 -9.03
N PHE A 10 -3.10 -0.06 -8.29
CA PHE A 10 -2.17 -0.28 -7.20
C PHE A 10 -2.35 0.76 -6.11
N VAL A 11 -2.47 0.26 -4.86
CA VAL A 11 -2.61 1.11 -3.67
C VAL A 11 -1.31 1.88 -3.41
N THR A 12 -1.42 3.09 -2.84
CA THR A 12 -0.28 3.95 -2.51
C THR A 12 0.83 3.17 -1.80
N GLY A 13 2.07 3.31 -2.29
CA GLY A 13 3.25 2.59 -1.78
C GLY A 13 3.53 1.25 -2.46
N ALA A 14 2.52 0.57 -3.00
CA ALA A 14 2.75 -0.64 -3.79
C ALA A 14 3.44 -0.30 -5.12
N THR A 15 4.38 -1.16 -5.57
CA THR A 15 5.19 -0.91 -6.77
C THR A 15 5.08 -2.05 -7.77
N PRO A 16 4.13 -1.96 -8.73
CA PRO A 16 3.93 -2.99 -9.76
C PRO A 16 4.97 -2.98 -10.88
N ASP A 17 5.91 -2.03 -10.91
CA ASP A 17 6.82 -1.75 -12.03
C ASP A 17 7.62 -2.95 -12.52
N LYS A 18 8.10 -3.81 -11.60
CA LYS A 18 8.85 -5.02 -11.98
C LYS A 18 8.01 -5.96 -12.83
N TRP A 19 6.73 -6.13 -12.51
CA TRP A 19 5.80 -6.98 -13.25
C TRP A 19 5.34 -6.31 -14.55
N ALA A 20 5.09 -5.01 -14.50
CA ALA A 20 4.74 -4.22 -15.68
C ALA A 20 5.87 -4.23 -16.74
N ARG A 21 7.14 -4.20 -16.31
CA ARG A 21 8.28 -4.34 -17.21
C ARG A 21 8.30 -5.69 -17.90
N VAL A 22 8.09 -6.77 -17.14
CA VAL A 22 8.00 -8.13 -17.69
C VAL A 22 6.84 -8.24 -18.68
N TRP A 23 5.66 -7.70 -18.32
CA TRP A 23 4.50 -7.67 -19.22
C TRP A 23 4.82 -6.98 -20.54
N ARG A 24 5.31 -5.74 -20.49
CA ARG A 24 5.62 -4.96 -21.70
C ARG A 24 6.66 -5.63 -22.60
N THR A 25 7.60 -6.36 -22.00
CA THR A 25 8.60 -7.11 -22.76
C THR A 25 8.02 -8.35 -23.45
N ARG A 26 7.16 -9.10 -22.74
CA ARG A 26 6.60 -10.35 -23.27
C ARG A 26 5.39 -10.14 -24.16
N TYR A 27 4.59 -9.11 -23.87
CA TYR A 27 3.30 -8.82 -24.52
C TYR A 27 3.25 -7.41 -25.10
N PRO A 28 4.17 -7.04 -26.03
CA PRO A 28 4.28 -5.66 -26.53
C PRO A 28 3.05 -5.17 -27.30
N ARG A 29 2.19 -6.11 -27.73
CA ARG A 29 0.94 -5.79 -28.46
C ARG A 29 -0.27 -5.66 -27.56
N THR A 30 -0.12 -5.94 -26.25
CA THR A 30 -1.20 -5.86 -25.26
C THR A 30 -0.89 -4.71 -24.31
N PRO A 31 -1.50 -3.54 -24.47
CA PRO A 31 -1.23 -2.38 -23.63
C PRO A 31 -1.53 -2.70 -22.16
N LEU A 32 -0.64 -2.29 -21.26
CA LEU A 32 -0.82 -2.34 -19.81
C LEU A 32 -0.87 -0.91 -19.28
N GLU A 33 -1.95 -0.59 -18.59
CA GLU A 33 -2.13 0.66 -17.85
C GLU A 33 -2.01 0.39 -16.35
N LEU A 34 -1.18 1.17 -15.66
CA LEU A 34 -1.05 1.16 -14.22
C LEU A 34 -1.82 2.35 -13.64
N VAL A 35 -2.78 2.07 -12.76
CA VAL A 35 -3.69 3.08 -12.21
C VAL A 35 -3.46 3.20 -10.70
N PRO A 36 -2.89 4.32 -10.20
CA PRO A 36 -2.78 4.53 -8.77
C PRO A 36 -4.18 4.70 -8.16
N VAL A 37 -4.40 4.08 -7.01
CA VAL A 37 -5.65 4.17 -6.24
C VAL A 37 -5.33 4.45 -4.77
N THR A 38 -6.26 5.10 -4.08
CA THR A 38 -6.20 5.24 -2.62
C THR A 38 -6.58 3.91 -1.95
N GLN A 39 -6.25 3.75 -0.68
CA GLN A 39 -6.64 2.53 0.06
C GLN A 39 -8.16 2.42 0.18
N ASP A 40 -8.86 3.52 0.38
CA ASP A 40 -10.32 3.55 0.48
C ASP A 40 -11.02 3.19 -0.85
N GLU A 41 -10.36 3.46 -1.98
CA GLU A 41 -10.89 3.19 -3.32
C GLU A 41 -10.34 1.91 -3.95
N GLN A 42 -9.50 1.15 -3.23
CA GLN A 42 -8.77 0.00 -3.79
C GLN A 42 -9.66 -1.12 -4.34
N GLU A 43 -10.91 -1.25 -3.88
CA GLU A 43 -11.87 -2.26 -4.32
C GLU A 43 -12.89 -1.72 -5.32
N SER A 44 -13.25 -0.44 -5.24
CA SER A 44 -14.31 0.15 -6.06
C SER A 44 -14.04 0.00 -7.55
N GLY A 45 -12.81 0.31 -7.99
CA GLY A 45 -12.42 0.18 -9.39
C GLY A 45 -12.44 -1.26 -9.93
N LEU A 46 -12.32 -2.28 -9.05
CA LEU A 46 -12.51 -3.69 -9.43
C LEU A 46 -14.00 -3.99 -9.59
N ARG A 47 -14.83 -3.56 -8.63
CA ARG A 47 -16.26 -3.87 -8.56
C ARG A 47 -17.06 -3.20 -9.68
N ASP A 48 -16.65 -2.00 -10.12
CA ASP A 48 -17.29 -1.27 -11.22
C ASP A 48 -16.69 -1.62 -12.61
N GLY A 49 -15.67 -2.48 -12.67
CA GLY A 49 -15.03 -2.91 -13.91
C GLY A 49 -14.08 -1.87 -14.52
N ALA A 50 -13.74 -0.81 -13.80
CA ALA A 50 -12.73 0.17 -14.24
C ALA A 50 -11.32 -0.43 -14.23
N LEU A 51 -11.07 -1.40 -13.35
CA LEU A 51 -9.81 -2.13 -13.22
C LEU A 51 -10.03 -3.63 -13.50
N ASP A 52 -9.06 -4.25 -14.15
CA ASP A 52 -9.06 -5.70 -14.38
C ASP A 52 -8.46 -6.45 -13.19
N MET A 53 -7.46 -5.87 -12.52
CA MET A 53 -6.80 -6.36 -11.30
C MET A 53 -6.35 -5.19 -10.45
N ALA A 54 -6.07 -5.44 -9.17
CA ALA A 54 -5.46 -4.44 -8.30
C ALA A 54 -4.50 -5.05 -7.27
N LEU A 55 -3.40 -4.35 -7.00
CA LEU A 55 -2.59 -4.53 -5.80
C LEU A 55 -3.29 -3.80 -4.65
N VAL A 56 -3.71 -4.56 -3.65
CA VAL A 56 -4.54 -4.07 -2.53
C VAL A 56 -3.88 -4.35 -1.19
N ARG A 57 -4.16 -3.53 -0.17
CA ARG A 57 -3.83 -3.85 1.21
C ARG A 57 -4.96 -4.64 1.86
N LEU A 58 -4.57 -5.73 2.52
CA LEU A 58 -5.52 -6.56 3.26
C LEU A 58 -5.80 -5.98 4.65
N PRO A 59 -7.01 -6.18 5.18
CA PRO A 59 -8.09 -6.97 4.62
C PRO A 59 -8.85 -6.27 3.49
N VAL A 60 -9.46 -7.05 2.60
CA VAL A 60 -10.45 -6.60 1.61
C VAL A 60 -11.71 -7.43 1.77
N ASP A 61 -12.85 -6.89 1.40
CA ASP A 61 -14.08 -7.67 1.28
C ASP A 61 -13.93 -8.67 0.14
N ARG A 62 -13.97 -9.97 0.48
CA ARG A 62 -13.77 -11.06 -0.48
C ARG A 62 -15.03 -11.49 -1.22
N ASP A 63 -16.16 -10.88 -0.94
CA ASP A 63 -17.37 -11.20 -1.70
C ASP A 63 -17.19 -10.83 -3.18
N GLY A 64 -17.28 -11.84 -4.06
CA GLY A 64 -17.03 -11.69 -5.49
C GLY A 64 -15.56 -11.38 -5.88
N LEU A 65 -14.59 -11.41 -4.94
CA LEU A 65 -13.18 -11.15 -5.22
C LEU A 65 -12.29 -12.36 -4.94
N HIS A 66 -11.44 -12.69 -5.89
CA HIS A 66 -10.23 -13.45 -5.65
C HIS A 66 -9.14 -12.53 -5.12
N CYS A 67 -8.37 -13.00 -4.13
CA CYS A 67 -7.20 -12.29 -3.65
C CYS A 67 -6.11 -13.27 -3.24
N ILE A 68 -4.91 -13.09 -3.78
CA ILE A 68 -3.71 -13.84 -3.40
C ILE A 68 -2.74 -12.92 -2.66
N PRO A 69 -2.25 -13.30 -1.46
CA PRO A 69 -1.23 -12.52 -0.76
C PRO A 69 0.08 -12.56 -1.53
N LEU A 70 0.81 -11.46 -1.54
CA LEU A 70 2.08 -11.30 -2.27
C LEU A 70 3.27 -11.09 -1.33
N TYR A 71 3.17 -10.15 -0.40
CA TYR A 71 4.22 -9.80 0.55
C TYR A 71 3.65 -9.04 1.75
N ASP A 72 4.46 -8.98 2.80
CA ASP A 72 4.15 -8.23 4.02
C ASP A 72 4.92 -6.90 4.04
N GLU A 73 4.32 -5.87 4.63
CA GLU A 73 4.92 -4.55 4.85
C GLU A 73 5.01 -4.28 6.34
N VAL A 74 6.20 -3.94 6.81
CA VAL A 74 6.43 -3.59 8.21
C VAL A 74 5.74 -2.28 8.55
N PRO A 75 4.98 -2.19 9.65
CA PRO A 75 4.42 -0.93 10.13
C PRO A 75 5.55 -0.07 10.70
N VAL A 76 5.50 1.22 10.42
CA VAL A 76 6.50 2.18 10.88
C VAL A 76 5.87 3.43 11.45
N VAL A 77 6.56 4.05 12.37
CA VAL A 77 6.30 5.43 12.78
C VAL A 77 7.17 6.39 11.98
N VAL A 78 6.57 7.48 11.52
CA VAL A 78 7.25 8.64 10.95
C VAL A 78 7.15 9.77 11.97
N ALA A 79 8.27 10.41 12.30
CA ALA A 79 8.35 11.53 13.24
C ALA A 79 9.37 12.55 12.77
N GLY A 80 9.34 13.76 13.34
CA GLY A 80 10.36 14.77 13.07
C GLY A 80 11.75 14.33 13.54
N LEU A 81 12.80 14.89 12.93
CA LEU A 81 14.19 14.51 13.22
C LEU A 81 14.59 14.77 14.69
N GLU A 82 14.01 15.79 15.32
CA GLU A 82 14.28 16.15 16.72
C GLU A 82 13.38 15.40 17.74
N HIS A 83 12.51 14.52 17.25
CA HIS A 83 11.61 13.73 18.08
C HIS A 83 12.36 12.62 18.83
N LEU A 84 11.88 12.23 20.03
CA LEU A 84 12.50 11.17 20.84
C LEU A 84 12.63 9.83 20.08
N VAL A 85 11.69 9.52 19.21
CA VAL A 85 11.71 8.36 18.30
C VAL A 85 13.00 8.31 17.47
N ALA A 86 13.64 9.44 17.18
CA ALA A 86 14.88 9.48 16.40
C ALA A 86 16.05 8.79 17.11
N ALA A 87 16.04 8.75 18.45
CA ALA A 87 17.10 8.13 19.27
C ALA A 87 17.00 6.60 19.37
N ALA A 88 15.86 6.01 18.96
CA ALA A 88 15.64 4.57 18.98
C ALA A 88 15.86 3.95 17.59
N ASP A 89 16.18 2.64 17.53
CA ASP A 89 16.22 1.87 16.29
C ASP A 89 14.83 1.32 15.91
N GLU A 90 14.02 1.04 16.91
CA GLU A 90 12.62 0.58 16.82
C GLU A 90 11.84 1.06 18.04
N VAL A 91 10.51 1.08 17.95
CA VAL A 91 9.62 1.52 19.04
C VAL A 91 8.43 0.56 19.17
N SER A 92 7.78 0.61 20.34
CA SER A 92 6.50 -0.03 20.62
C SER A 92 5.35 0.99 20.59
N LEU A 93 4.10 0.51 20.59
CA LEU A 93 2.93 1.39 20.75
C LEU A 93 2.90 2.08 22.11
N ASP A 94 3.46 1.44 23.16
CA ASP A 94 3.57 2.03 24.49
C ASP A 94 4.50 3.25 24.49
N ASP A 95 5.60 3.21 23.73
CA ASP A 95 6.50 4.35 23.53
C ASP A 95 5.82 5.55 22.85
N LEU A 96 4.72 5.31 22.14
CA LEU A 96 3.94 6.30 21.40
C LEU A 96 2.66 6.71 22.13
N SER A 97 2.41 6.20 23.33
CA SER A 97 1.14 6.35 24.03
C SER A 97 0.78 7.80 24.38
N GLU A 98 1.78 8.65 24.56
CA GLU A 98 1.59 10.07 24.92
C GLU A 98 1.69 11.02 23.70
N GLU A 99 1.81 10.45 22.49
CA GLU A 99 1.99 11.23 21.27
C GLU A 99 0.68 11.68 20.65
N GLN A 100 0.74 12.68 19.77
CA GLN A 100 -0.36 13.05 18.89
C GLN A 100 -0.30 12.19 17.63
N LEU A 101 -1.34 11.43 17.36
CA LEU A 101 -1.46 10.67 16.11
C LEU A 101 -2.10 11.55 15.04
N VAL A 102 -1.31 11.97 14.05
CA VAL A 102 -1.75 12.97 13.04
C VAL A 102 -2.84 12.42 12.11
N LEU A 103 -2.81 11.13 11.81
CA LEU A 103 -3.89 10.43 11.09
C LEU A 103 -4.26 9.14 11.81
N PRO A 104 -5.53 8.72 11.78
CA PRO A 104 -5.93 7.43 12.30
C PRO A 104 -5.13 6.29 11.66
N HIS A 105 -4.76 5.28 12.46
CA HIS A 105 -4.13 4.06 11.95
C HIS A 105 -5.18 2.99 11.69
N ASP A 106 -5.01 2.20 10.63
CA ASP A 106 -5.96 1.16 10.18
C ASP A 106 -6.24 0.07 11.23
N SER A 107 -5.33 -0.16 12.19
CA SER A 107 -5.54 -1.08 13.30
C SER A 107 -6.59 -0.58 14.32
N GLY A 108 -7.00 0.68 14.23
CA GLY A 108 -7.84 1.34 15.22
C GLY A 108 -7.11 1.71 16.51
N TRP A 109 -5.78 1.51 16.59
CA TRP A 109 -4.99 1.96 17.74
C TRP A 109 -4.96 3.49 17.81
N THR A 110 -5.11 4.02 19.02
CA THR A 110 -4.97 5.45 19.34
C THR A 110 -4.13 5.61 20.59
N PRO A 111 -3.29 6.67 20.69
CA PRO A 111 -2.56 6.98 21.90
C PRO A 111 -3.49 7.24 23.10
N SER A 112 -2.95 7.10 24.33
CA SER A 112 -3.66 7.39 25.58
C SER A 112 -3.86 8.88 25.81
N ALA A 113 -2.97 9.71 25.26
CA ALA A 113 -3.07 11.16 25.37
C ALA A 113 -4.33 11.69 24.68
N GLU A 114 -4.91 12.78 25.20
CA GLU A 114 -5.98 13.48 24.54
C GLU A 114 -5.53 13.98 23.16
N GLN A 115 -6.23 13.52 22.12
CA GLN A 115 -5.86 13.78 20.74
C GLN A 115 -6.42 15.12 20.27
N LEU A 116 -5.63 15.83 19.47
CA LEU A 116 -6.07 17.01 18.75
C LEU A 116 -7.09 16.65 17.68
N ASP A 117 -8.01 17.55 17.41
CA ASP A 117 -8.95 17.43 16.29
C ASP A 117 -8.23 17.85 14.99
N TRP A 118 -7.68 16.86 14.29
CA TRP A 118 -6.95 17.10 13.07
C TRP A 118 -7.93 17.29 11.89
N PRO A 119 -7.70 18.26 11.00
CA PRO A 119 -8.44 18.34 9.75
C PRO A 119 -8.15 17.14 8.88
N GLU A 120 -9.09 16.77 8.02
CA GLU A 120 -8.84 15.79 6.96
C GLU A 120 -7.66 16.25 6.08
N MET A 121 -6.67 15.38 5.89
CA MET A 121 -5.47 15.71 5.14
C MET A 121 -4.89 14.49 4.41
N SER A 122 -4.06 14.77 3.40
CA SER A 122 -3.33 13.72 2.70
C SER A 122 -2.15 13.19 3.55
N ILE A 123 -1.66 11.99 3.21
CA ILE A 123 -0.43 11.45 3.82
C ILE A 123 0.76 12.40 3.66
N LYS A 124 0.85 13.08 2.51
CA LYS A 124 1.90 14.07 2.25
C LYS A 124 1.84 15.21 3.25
N ASP A 125 0.64 15.77 3.48
CA ASP A 125 0.44 16.88 4.42
C ASP A 125 0.69 16.40 5.84
N ALA A 126 0.26 15.20 6.22
CA ALA A 126 0.55 14.60 7.52
C ALA A 126 2.05 14.46 7.76
N VAL A 127 2.84 14.05 6.75
CA VAL A 127 4.30 14.02 6.87
C VAL A 127 4.89 15.43 7.06
N GLU A 128 4.31 16.46 6.45
CA GLU A 128 4.74 17.86 6.71
C GLU A 128 4.44 18.28 8.13
N VAL A 129 3.29 17.90 8.71
CA VAL A 129 2.92 18.16 10.09
C VAL A 129 3.94 17.51 11.04
N VAL A 130 4.22 16.21 10.90
CA VAL A 130 5.18 15.52 11.78
C VAL A 130 6.60 16.03 11.60
N ALA A 131 6.99 16.46 10.40
CA ALA A 131 8.29 17.08 10.15
C ALA A 131 8.46 18.41 10.91
N SER A 132 7.37 19.13 11.19
CA SER A 132 7.38 20.34 12.01
C SER A 132 7.55 20.07 13.52
N GLY A 133 7.60 18.80 13.92
CA GLY A 133 7.74 18.38 15.33
C GLY A 133 6.40 18.18 16.04
N THR A 134 5.28 18.11 15.31
CA THR A 134 3.96 17.95 15.92
C THR A 134 3.44 16.53 15.68
N GLY A 135 3.55 15.68 16.71
CA GLY A 135 3.02 14.32 16.71
C GLY A 135 3.76 13.33 15.79
N VAL A 136 3.13 12.21 15.57
CA VAL A 136 3.66 11.05 14.81
C VAL A 136 2.64 10.57 13.80
N LEU A 137 3.13 9.83 12.80
CA LEU A 137 2.30 9.18 11.78
C LEU A 137 2.66 7.69 11.72
N LEU A 138 1.66 6.81 11.79
CA LEU A 138 1.81 5.37 11.63
C LEU A 138 1.37 4.95 10.22
N VAL A 139 2.26 4.34 9.45
CA VAL A 139 1.99 3.92 8.07
C VAL A 139 2.82 2.68 7.71
N PRO A 140 2.48 1.94 6.65
CA PRO A 140 3.36 0.93 6.10
C PRO A 140 4.69 1.52 5.61
N MET A 141 5.78 0.74 5.71
CA MET A 141 7.13 1.15 5.31
C MET A 141 7.19 1.71 3.87
N SER A 142 6.43 1.14 2.95
CA SER A 142 6.42 1.59 1.55
C SER A 142 5.84 3.00 1.40
N VAL A 143 4.81 3.32 2.18
CA VAL A 143 4.19 4.65 2.22
C VAL A 143 5.16 5.67 2.83
N ALA A 144 5.81 5.32 3.95
CA ALA A 144 6.81 6.18 4.57
C ALA A 144 7.96 6.49 3.61
N ARG A 145 8.45 5.49 2.86
CA ARG A 145 9.52 5.68 1.85
C ARG A 145 9.11 6.56 0.69
N LEU A 146 7.84 6.47 0.26
CA LEU A 146 7.31 7.31 -0.82
C LEU A 146 7.35 8.82 -0.45
N HIS A 147 7.16 9.12 0.84
CA HIS A 147 7.14 10.47 1.38
C HIS A 147 8.38 10.81 2.23
N GLN A 148 9.48 10.07 2.04
CA GLN A 148 10.72 10.29 2.81
C GLN A 148 11.28 11.69 2.59
N ARG A 149 11.66 12.34 3.71
CA ARG A 149 12.28 13.68 3.76
C ARG A 149 13.53 13.64 4.63
N LYS A 150 14.36 14.68 4.52
CA LYS A 150 15.59 14.80 5.34
C LYS A 150 15.31 15.19 6.79
N ASP A 151 14.17 15.77 7.05
CA ASP A 151 13.72 16.32 8.35
C ASP A 151 12.77 15.37 9.10
N VAL A 152 12.63 14.12 8.64
CA VAL A 152 11.88 13.07 9.32
C VAL A 152 12.72 11.81 9.52
N VAL A 153 12.36 11.05 10.55
CA VAL A 153 12.87 9.69 10.80
C VAL A 153 11.76 8.68 10.61
N ILE A 154 12.16 7.46 10.25
CA ILE A 154 11.26 6.31 10.08
C ILE A 154 11.80 5.20 10.99
N ARG A 155 10.95 4.66 11.88
CA ARG A 155 11.31 3.55 12.78
C ARG A 155 10.26 2.46 12.74
N PRO A 156 10.64 1.17 12.73
CA PRO A 156 9.71 0.06 12.87
C PRO A 156 8.93 0.14 14.19
N VAL A 157 7.66 -0.30 14.13
CA VAL A 157 6.82 -0.47 15.32
C VAL A 157 6.67 -1.97 15.56
N THR A 158 7.16 -2.45 16.72
CA THR A 158 7.40 -3.88 16.96
C THR A 158 6.15 -4.68 17.33
N ASP A 159 5.12 -4.03 17.86
CA ASP A 159 3.90 -4.66 18.39
C ASP A 159 2.65 -4.39 17.53
N LEU A 160 2.83 -3.84 16.34
CA LEU A 160 1.82 -3.83 15.29
C LEU A 160 2.04 -4.99 14.32
N PRO A 161 0.98 -5.67 13.86
CA PRO A 161 1.10 -6.69 12.84
C PRO A 161 1.51 -6.10 11.49
N ASP A 162 2.28 -6.88 10.72
CA ASP A 162 2.61 -6.52 9.34
C ASP A 162 1.34 -6.37 8.49
N THR A 163 1.34 -5.35 7.63
CA THR A 163 0.29 -5.14 6.64
C THR A 163 0.56 -6.01 5.41
N LYS A 164 -0.45 -6.77 4.99
CA LYS A 164 -0.31 -7.64 3.81
C LYS A 164 -0.75 -6.94 2.54
N VAL A 165 0.08 -7.04 1.49
CA VAL A 165 -0.30 -6.63 0.14
C VAL A 165 -0.67 -7.87 -0.67
N GLY A 166 -1.81 -7.82 -1.34
CA GLY A 166 -2.32 -8.88 -2.20
C GLY A 166 -2.60 -8.40 -3.61
N LEU A 167 -2.80 -9.36 -4.52
CA LEU A 167 -3.31 -9.13 -5.86
C LEU A 167 -4.74 -9.62 -5.92
N ALA A 168 -5.68 -8.71 -6.22
CA ALA A 168 -7.12 -8.97 -6.26
C ALA A 168 -7.69 -8.79 -7.66
N TRP A 169 -8.76 -9.54 -7.96
CA TRP A 169 -9.56 -9.43 -9.18
C TRP A 169 -10.94 -10.03 -8.97
N LEU A 170 -11.93 -9.65 -9.81
CA LEU A 170 -13.28 -10.22 -9.74
C LEU A 170 -13.29 -11.72 -10.06
N VAL A 171 -14.06 -12.48 -9.31
CA VAL A 171 -14.28 -13.93 -9.57
C VAL A 171 -14.83 -14.16 -10.98
N GLU A 172 -15.68 -13.26 -11.45
CA GLU A 172 -16.34 -13.32 -12.78
C GLU A 172 -15.41 -12.89 -13.93
N ASN A 173 -14.21 -12.35 -13.62
CA ASN A 173 -13.28 -11.90 -14.66
C ASN A 173 -12.54 -13.11 -15.27
N ASP A 174 -13.03 -13.58 -16.41
CA ASP A 174 -12.48 -14.69 -17.18
C ASP A 174 -11.45 -14.27 -18.25
N ASP A 175 -11.03 -13.00 -18.26
CA ASP A 175 -10.02 -12.49 -19.18
C ASP A 175 -8.69 -13.26 -19.02
N GLU A 176 -8.22 -13.88 -20.10
CA GLU A 176 -6.95 -14.62 -20.11
C GLU A 176 -5.74 -13.78 -19.66
N ARG A 177 -5.83 -12.46 -19.81
CA ARG A 177 -4.81 -11.52 -19.38
C ARG A 177 -4.63 -11.52 -17.85
N VAL A 178 -5.70 -11.81 -17.09
CA VAL A 178 -5.65 -11.98 -15.62
C VAL A 178 -4.72 -13.15 -15.27
N GLN A 179 -4.92 -14.32 -15.88
CA GLN A 179 -4.09 -15.51 -15.64
C GLN A 179 -2.65 -15.29 -16.09
N THR A 180 -2.44 -14.56 -17.18
CA THR A 180 -1.13 -14.16 -17.68
C THR A 180 -0.40 -13.28 -16.66
N PHE A 181 -1.06 -12.27 -16.12
CA PHE A 181 -0.47 -11.36 -15.12
C PHE A 181 -0.14 -12.10 -13.82
N ILE A 182 -1.04 -12.97 -13.33
CA ILE A 182 -0.77 -13.85 -12.17
C ILE A 182 0.49 -14.70 -12.40
N GLY A 183 0.65 -15.24 -13.61
CA GLY A 183 1.83 -16.00 -13.99
C GLY A 183 3.12 -15.19 -13.88
N ILE A 184 3.10 -13.92 -14.32
CA ILE A 184 4.23 -12.99 -14.19
C ILE A 184 4.54 -12.69 -12.72
N VAL A 185 3.51 -12.38 -11.92
CA VAL A 185 3.65 -12.07 -10.50
C VAL A 185 4.27 -13.24 -9.74
N ARG A 186 3.87 -14.48 -10.07
CA ARG A 186 4.42 -15.72 -9.49
C ARG A 186 5.77 -16.15 -10.07
N GLY A 187 6.37 -15.36 -10.95
CA GLY A 187 7.67 -15.64 -11.54
C GLY A 187 7.68 -16.81 -12.55
N ARG A 188 6.51 -17.21 -13.09
CA ARG A 188 6.45 -18.26 -14.11
C ARG A 188 7.15 -17.81 -15.40
N THR A 189 8.03 -18.66 -15.91
CA THR A 189 8.65 -18.48 -17.23
C THR A 189 7.75 -19.09 -18.31
N GLU A 190 7.89 -18.66 -19.58
CA GLU A 190 7.12 -19.21 -20.71
C GLU A 190 7.25 -20.74 -20.86
N ARG A 191 8.33 -21.35 -20.32
CA ARG A 191 8.56 -22.80 -20.32
C ARG A 191 7.67 -23.57 -19.34
N SER A 192 7.03 -22.90 -18.37
CA SER A 192 6.16 -23.54 -17.36
C SER A 192 4.69 -23.57 -17.76
N SER A 193 4.34 -23.06 -18.95
CA SER A 193 2.96 -22.92 -19.44
C SER A 193 2.59 -23.96 -20.53
N ARG A 194 3.39 -25.01 -20.68
CA ARG A 194 3.09 -26.14 -21.58
C ARG A 194 2.80 -27.41 -20.81
#